data_6e8eb8a47098e4744d584e9dd42bb704
#
_entry.id   6e8eb8a47098e4744d584e9dd42bb704
#
_cell.length_a   1.000
_cell.length_b   1.000
_cell.length_c   1.000
_cell.angle_alpha   90.00
_cell.angle_beta   90.00
_cell.angle_gamma   90.00
#
_symmetry.space_group_name_H-M   'P 1'
#
loop_
_entity.id
_entity.type
_entity.pdbx_description
1 polymer ?
#
loop_
_entity_poly.entity_id
_entity_poly.type
_entity_poly.pdbx_seq_one_letter_code
_entity_poly.pdbx_strand_id
1 'polypeptide(L)'
;MPVNIRGRHFLKLIDYTPAEIRYLLDLSRDFKNLKRTGTPHRYLEGKNVVLLFEKTSTRTRCAFEVAGRDLGMGVTYLDPGSSQMGKKESIADTAKVLGRMYDGIEYRGFSQKIVEELAENAGVPVWNGLTDEFHPTQMLADLLTIEEKKGSLKGLKFTYFGDARNNMGNSLMIACAKMGLHFTACAPKELFPAEELVQLAKQYAAQSSGSVTLTESIEEGAKGADVLYTDIWVSMGEPDCVWAERIRLLKNYQVNAEKMAMAKPDAMFMHCLPSFHDTNTTIGKEIADKFGITEMEVTDEVFAGPQSVVFDEAENRMHSIKAIMYATLS
;
A
#
# COMPACT_ATOMS: atom_id res chain seq x y z
N MET A 1 27.38 -3.21 -3.62
CA MET A 1 27.62 -1.81 -4.07
C MET A 1 26.69 -0.91 -3.26
N PRO A 2 27.08 0.30 -2.90
CA PRO A 2 26.18 1.22 -2.21
C PRO A 2 24.97 1.51 -3.11
N VAL A 3 23.77 1.52 -2.51
CA VAL A 3 22.53 1.85 -3.21
C VAL A 3 22.46 3.37 -3.38
N ASN A 4 22.18 3.84 -4.58
CA ASN A 4 21.90 5.24 -4.88
C ASN A 4 20.65 5.31 -5.78
N ILE A 5 19.57 5.88 -5.24
CA ILE A 5 18.30 6.07 -5.94
C ILE A 5 17.92 7.56 -6.05
N ARG A 6 18.88 8.45 -5.88
CA ARG A 6 18.68 9.90 -6.05
C ARG A 6 18.14 10.21 -7.44
N GLY A 7 17.13 11.07 -7.49
CA GLY A 7 16.47 11.49 -8.73
C GLY A 7 15.49 10.48 -9.31
N ARG A 8 15.38 9.27 -8.75
CA ARG A 8 14.45 8.25 -9.26
C ARG A 8 13.02 8.51 -8.81
N HIS A 9 12.08 8.12 -9.64
CA HIS A 9 10.66 8.08 -9.30
C HIS A 9 10.34 6.83 -8.49
N PHE A 10 9.30 6.86 -7.66
CA PHE A 10 8.81 5.72 -6.87
C PHE A 10 7.37 5.38 -7.27
N LEU A 11 7.21 4.69 -8.42
CA LEU A 11 5.90 4.45 -9.03
C LEU A 11 5.32 3.08 -8.73
N LYS A 12 6.16 2.05 -8.70
CA LYS A 12 5.81 0.64 -8.41
C LYS A 12 7.05 -0.14 -7.97
N LEU A 13 6.90 -1.15 -7.13
CA LEU A 13 8.05 -1.96 -6.67
C LEU A 13 8.67 -2.83 -7.77
N ILE A 14 8.00 -2.99 -8.91
CA ILE A 14 8.58 -3.64 -10.08
C ILE A 14 9.90 -2.96 -10.49
N ASP A 15 9.97 -1.64 -10.39
CA ASP A 15 11.09 -0.82 -10.81
C ASP A 15 12.30 -0.85 -9.85
N TYR A 16 12.18 -1.53 -8.70
CA TYR A 16 13.18 -1.57 -7.64
C TYR A 16 13.72 -2.97 -7.43
N THR A 17 15.03 -3.09 -7.25
CA THR A 17 15.68 -4.34 -6.87
C THR A 17 15.41 -4.69 -5.40
N PRO A 18 15.53 -5.97 -4.99
CA PRO A 18 15.45 -6.36 -3.59
C PRO A 18 16.42 -5.60 -2.67
N ALA A 19 17.64 -5.28 -3.16
CA ALA A 19 18.63 -4.52 -2.42
C ALA A 19 18.19 -3.06 -2.19
N GLU A 20 17.55 -2.43 -3.17
CA GLU A 20 17.00 -1.07 -3.04
C GLU A 20 15.79 -1.04 -2.10
N ILE A 21 14.91 -2.06 -2.18
CA ILE A 21 13.80 -2.20 -1.22
C ILE A 21 14.36 -2.38 0.19
N ARG A 22 15.36 -3.24 0.38
CA ARG A 22 16.02 -3.43 1.67
C ARG A 22 16.59 -2.12 2.22
N TYR A 23 17.30 -1.37 1.40
CA TYR A 23 17.83 -0.05 1.77
C TYR A 23 16.73 0.90 2.26
N LEU A 24 15.60 0.96 1.55
CA LEU A 24 14.46 1.80 1.96
C LEU A 24 13.82 1.32 3.28
N LEU A 25 13.77 0.02 3.54
CA LEU A 25 13.27 -0.53 4.81
C LEU A 25 14.20 -0.20 5.98
N ASP A 26 15.52 -0.34 5.79
CA ASP A 26 16.51 0.01 6.82
C ASP A 26 16.45 1.49 7.15
N LEU A 27 16.39 2.35 6.12
CA LEU A 27 16.25 3.79 6.28
C LEU A 27 14.91 4.18 6.96
N SER A 28 13.83 3.46 6.66
CA SER A 28 12.52 3.66 7.31
C SER A 28 12.60 3.38 8.81
N ARG A 29 13.30 2.32 9.21
CA ARG A 29 13.55 1.96 10.60
C ARG A 29 14.39 3.03 11.30
N ASP A 30 15.41 3.56 10.65
CA ASP A 30 16.23 4.62 11.19
C ASP A 30 15.42 5.89 11.43
N PHE A 31 14.59 6.32 10.49
CA PHE A 31 13.68 7.46 10.67
C PHE A 31 12.63 7.24 11.76
N LYS A 32 12.13 6.01 11.92
CA LYS A 32 11.24 5.65 13.01
C LYS A 32 11.94 5.82 14.36
N ASN A 33 13.16 5.34 14.49
CA ASN A 33 13.97 5.47 15.70
C ASN A 33 14.26 6.94 16.03
N LEU A 34 14.70 7.75 15.04
CA LEU A 34 14.94 9.18 15.22
C LEU A 34 13.67 9.91 15.74
N LYS A 35 12.50 9.62 15.17
CA LYS A 35 11.24 10.21 15.65
C LYS A 35 10.89 9.78 17.07
N ARG A 36 11.01 8.50 17.39
CA ARG A 36 10.71 7.96 18.73
C ARG A 36 11.61 8.51 19.82
N THR A 37 12.88 8.78 19.49
CA THR A 37 13.86 9.39 20.42
C THR A 37 13.78 10.91 20.48
N GLY A 38 12.91 11.54 19.69
CA GLY A 38 12.83 13.00 19.58
C GLY A 38 14.05 13.64 18.94
N THR A 39 14.88 12.86 18.21
CA THR A 39 16.08 13.36 17.54
C THR A 39 15.72 14.14 16.28
N PRO A 40 16.11 15.44 16.16
CA PRO A 40 15.84 16.23 14.97
C PRO A 40 16.50 15.61 13.72
N HIS A 41 15.76 15.56 12.60
CA HIS A 41 16.23 14.97 11.35
C HIS A 41 15.75 15.75 10.12
N ARG A 42 15.99 17.08 10.13
CA ARG A 42 15.62 18.01 9.07
C ARG A 42 16.57 17.95 7.86
N TYR A 43 16.77 16.75 7.32
CA TYR A 43 17.81 16.47 6.30
C TYR A 43 17.49 17.04 4.91
N LEU A 44 16.24 17.46 4.66
CA LEU A 44 15.79 18.07 3.41
C LEU A 44 15.30 19.51 3.63
N GLU A 45 15.93 20.24 4.55
CA GLU A 45 15.57 21.62 4.84
C GLU A 45 15.69 22.51 3.59
N GLY A 46 14.67 23.34 3.37
CA GLY A 46 14.59 24.23 2.21
C GLY A 46 13.99 23.61 0.94
N LYS A 47 13.81 22.28 0.89
CA LYS A 47 13.10 21.66 -0.23
C LYS A 47 11.59 21.79 -0.10
N ASN A 48 10.89 21.77 -1.24
CA ASN A 48 9.44 21.89 -1.30
C ASN A 48 8.85 20.73 -2.10
N VAL A 49 7.74 20.17 -1.62
CA VAL A 49 7.02 19.11 -2.32
C VAL A 49 5.55 19.45 -2.47
N VAL A 50 4.95 18.96 -3.54
CA VAL A 50 3.51 19.06 -3.78
C VAL A 50 2.87 17.68 -3.69
N LEU A 51 1.71 17.65 -3.02
CA LEU A 51 0.83 16.47 -2.92
C LEU A 51 -0.35 16.70 -3.84
N LEU A 52 -0.40 15.97 -4.95
CA LEU A 52 -1.40 16.12 -6.00
C LEU A 52 -2.42 14.99 -5.92
N PHE A 53 -3.63 15.29 -5.49
CA PHE A 53 -4.68 14.31 -5.22
C PHE A 53 -5.84 14.44 -6.21
N GLU A 54 -6.19 13.32 -6.86
CA GLU A 54 -7.46 13.14 -7.56
C GLU A 54 -8.44 12.28 -6.74
N LYS A 55 -7.91 11.44 -5.83
CA LYS A 55 -8.68 10.68 -4.82
C LYS A 55 -8.34 11.18 -3.42
N THR A 56 -9.33 11.49 -2.61
CA THR A 56 -9.12 11.89 -1.22
C THR A 56 -8.49 10.78 -0.38
N SER A 57 -7.69 11.15 0.61
CA SER A 57 -7.12 10.21 1.58
C SER A 57 -6.64 10.94 2.82
N THR A 58 -7.13 10.54 3.98
CA THR A 58 -6.64 11.04 5.28
C THR A 58 -5.21 10.55 5.53
N ARG A 59 -4.99 9.24 5.47
CA ARG A 59 -3.71 8.61 5.84
C ARG A 59 -2.56 9.01 4.93
N THR A 60 -2.72 8.91 3.61
CA THR A 60 -1.65 9.27 2.66
C THR A 60 -1.29 10.74 2.79
N ARG A 61 -2.28 11.64 2.86
CA ARG A 61 -2.05 13.07 3.07
C ARG A 61 -1.29 13.31 4.37
N CYS A 62 -1.80 12.85 5.51
CA CYS A 62 -1.17 13.07 6.81
C CYS A 62 0.25 12.47 6.85
N ALA A 63 0.47 11.29 6.28
CA ALA A 63 1.78 10.65 6.28
C ALA A 63 2.82 11.46 5.47
N PHE A 64 2.47 11.95 4.27
CA PHE A 64 3.36 12.81 3.48
C PHE A 64 3.56 14.18 4.12
N GLU A 65 2.50 14.83 4.64
CA GLU A 65 2.63 16.13 5.30
C GLU A 65 3.54 16.07 6.53
N VAL A 66 3.34 15.08 7.40
CA VAL A 66 4.16 14.92 8.61
C VAL A 66 5.59 14.52 8.24
N ALA A 67 5.75 13.57 7.30
CA ALA A 67 7.07 13.15 6.82
C ALA A 67 7.87 14.32 6.24
N GLY A 68 7.26 15.14 5.39
CA GLY A 68 7.91 16.33 4.82
C GLY A 68 8.31 17.35 5.89
N ARG A 69 7.41 17.64 6.84
CA ARG A 69 7.71 18.58 7.95
C ARG A 69 8.83 18.07 8.86
N ASP A 70 8.84 16.79 9.21
CA ASP A 70 9.90 16.18 10.00
C ASP A 70 11.27 16.28 9.29
N LEU A 71 11.29 16.14 7.95
CA LEU A 71 12.49 16.30 7.13
C LEU A 71 12.87 17.76 6.87
N GLY A 72 12.07 18.74 7.30
CA GLY A 72 12.33 20.18 7.13
C GLY A 72 11.82 20.78 5.83
N MET A 73 10.93 20.09 5.13
CA MET A 73 10.41 20.50 3.81
C MET A 73 9.18 21.39 3.93
N GLY A 74 8.97 22.26 2.91
CA GLY A 74 7.67 22.85 2.63
C GLY A 74 6.77 21.83 1.94
N VAL A 75 5.50 21.77 2.33
CA VAL A 75 4.52 20.84 1.75
C VAL A 75 3.28 21.61 1.30
N THR A 76 2.91 21.46 0.03
CA THR A 76 1.68 22.01 -0.54
C THR A 76 0.73 20.88 -0.88
N TYR A 77 -0.52 20.99 -0.47
CA TYR A 77 -1.57 20.02 -0.81
C TYR A 77 -2.52 20.62 -1.86
N LEU A 78 -2.66 19.91 -2.97
CA LEU A 78 -3.64 20.20 -4.02
C LEU A 78 -4.72 19.13 -4.00
N ASP A 79 -5.93 19.51 -3.57
CA ASP A 79 -7.08 18.61 -3.55
C ASP A 79 -7.70 18.44 -4.95
N PRO A 80 -8.63 17.46 -5.13
CA PRO A 80 -9.26 17.21 -6.43
C PRO A 80 -10.02 18.42 -7.02
N GLY A 81 -10.42 19.37 -6.18
CA GLY A 81 -11.14 20.60 -6.60
C GLY A 81 -10.20 21.73 -7.02
N SER A 82 -9.00 21.79 -6.47
CA SER A 82 -8.04 22.87 -6.67
C SER A 82 -7.09 22.67 -7.85
N SER A 83 -7.02 21.45 -8.41
CA SER A 83 -6.18 21.16 -9.59
C SER A 83 -6.95 21.33 -10.91
N GLN A 84 -6.29 21.88 -11.91
CA GLN A 84 -6.77 21.96 -13.28
C GLN A 84 -6.28 20.81 -14.17
N MET A 85 -5.44 19.91 -13.63
CA MET A 85 -4.88 18.77 -14.33
C MET A 85 -5.96 17.88 -14.93
N GLY A 86 -5.80 17.51 -16.21
CA GLY A 86 -6.78 16.70 -16.94
C GLY A 86 -8.09 17.43 -17.30
N LYS A 87 -8.28 18.69 -16.88
CA LYS A 87 -9.47 19.50 -17.16
C LYS A 87 -9.18 20.63 -18.14
N LYS A 88 -8.37 21.60 -17.73
CA LYS A 88 -7.96 22.76 -18.54
C LYS A 88 -6.48 22.73 -18.88
N GLU A 89 -5.72 21.87 -18.25
CA GLU A 89 -4.28 21.71 -18.44
C GLU A 89 -3.94 20.23 -18.64
N SER A 90 -3.04 19.94 -19.58
CA SER A 90 -2.58 18.57 -19.82
C SER A 90 -1.77 18.05 -18.63
N ILE A 91 -1.70 16.73 -18.45
CA ILE A 91 -0.87 16.09 -17.42
C ILE A 91 0.59 16.48 -17.60
N ALA A 92 1.09 16.44 -18.84
CA ALA A 92 2.47 16.81 -19.17
C ALA A 92 2.79 18.27 -18.86
N ASP A 93 1.86 19.22 -19.12
CA ASP A 93 2.10 20.63 -18.82
C ASP A 93 2.04 20.91 -17.33
N THR A 94 1.06 20.33 -16.61
CA THR A 94 1.01 20.35 -15.14
C THR A 94 2.31 19.82 -14.53
N ALA A 95 2.81 18.68 -15.03
CA ALA A 95 4.06 18.09 -14.56
C ALA A 95 5.26 19.03 -14.73
N LYS A 96 5.38 19.67 -15.91
CA LYS A 96 6.47 20.64 -16.21
C LYS A 96 6.39 21.88 -15.33
N VAL A 97 5.18 22.39 -15.06
CA VAL A 97 4.96 23.53 -14.18
C VAL A 97 5.35 23.18 -12.74
N LEU A 98 4.81 22.10 -12.20
CA LEU A 98 5.08 21.67 -10.83
C LEU A 98 6.55 21.30 -10.62
N GLY A 99 7.18 20.61 -11.58
CA GLY A 99 8.59 20.25 -11.53
C GLY A 99 9.57 21.42 -11.59
N ARG A 100 9.12 22.63 -11.96
CA ARG A 100 9.91 23.87 -11.88
C ARG A 100 9.71 24.64 -10.58
N MET A 101 8.67 24.31 -9.81
CA MET A 101 8.33 24.95 -8.54
C MET A 101 8.73 24.11 -7.34
N TYR A 102 8.69 22.78 -7.49
CA TYR A 102 8.86 21.82 -6.40
C TYR A 102 10.04 20.89 -6.67
N ASP A 103 10.63 20.35 -5.61
CA ASP A 103 11.72 19.36 -5.66
C ASP A 103 11.19 17.92 -5.85
N GLY A 104 9.91 17.69 -5.59
CA GLY A 104 9.26 16.40 -5.77
C GLY A 104 7.74 16.51 -5.80
N ILE A 105 7.10 15.52 -6.42
CA ILE A 105 5.65 15.46 -6.63
C ILE A 105 5.12 14.12 -6.10
N GLU A 106 4.19 14.14 -5.16
CA GLU A 106 3.36 12.98 -4.86
C GLU A 106 2.08 13.04 -5.67
N TYR A 107 1.68 11.90 -6.20
CA TYR A 107 0.42 11.74 -6.90
C TYR A 107 -0.41 10.62 -6.28
N ARG A 108 -1.68 10.92 -6.01
CA ARG A 108 -2.68 9.94 -5.62
C ARG A 108 -3.93 10.07 -6.49
N GLY A 109 -4.22 9.06 -7.29
CA GLY A 109 -5.32 9.12 -8.24
C GLY A 109 -5.82 7.76 -8.72
N PHE A 110 -6.25 7.73 -9.96
CA PHE A 110 -6.86 6.56 -10.58
C PHE A 110 -5.86 5.78 -11.43
N SER A 111 -5.46 6.33 -12.55
CA SER A 111 -4.69 5.61 -13.57
C SER A 111 -3.18 5.61 -13.29
N GLN A 112 -2.56 4.44 -13.42
CA GLN A 112 -1.10 4.29 -13.40
C GLN A 112 -0.44 5.09 -14.53
N LYS A 113 -1.09 5.20 -15.70
CA LYS A 113 -0.57 5.98 -16.83
C LYS A 113 -0.41 7.46 -16.50
N ILE A 114 -1.30 8.01 -15.67
CA ILE A 114 -1.20 9.43 -15.24
C ILE A 114 0.05 9.67 -14.42
N VAL A 115 0.33 8.82 -13.44
CA VAL A 115 1.54 8.98 -12.61
C VAL A 115 2.83 8.71 -13.40
N GLU A 116 2.78 7.83 -14.39
CA GLU A 116 3.90 7.58 -15.30
C GLU A 116 4.13 8.79 -16.23
N GLU A 117 3.08 9.39 -16.80
CA GLU A 117 3.17 10.61 -17.61
C GLU A 117 3.67 11.82 -16.79
N LEU A 118 3.22 11.96 -15.54
CA LEU A 118 3.77 12.95 -14.60
C LEU A 118 5.27 12.73 -14.41
N ALA A 119 5.71 11.49 -14.18
CA ALA A 119 7.11 11.16 -13.97
C ALA A 119 7.98 11.46 -15.20
N GLU A 120 7.49 11.14 -16.40
CA GLU A 120 8.20 11.41 -17.65
C GLU A 120 8.42 12.91 -17.92
N ASN A 121 7.54 13.78 -17.43
CA ASN A 121 7.55 15.20 -17.77
C ASN A 121 7.97 16.14 -16.63
N ALA A 122 7.99 15.67 -15.36
CA ALA A 122 8.22 16.55 -14.21
C ALA A 122 9.67 17.04 -14.08
N GLY A 123 10.66 16.24 -14.47
CA GLY A 123 12.08 16.54 -14.27
C GLY A 123 12.54 16.50 -12.79
N VAL A 124 11.66 16.09 -11.88
CA VAL A 124 11.91 15.87 -10.45
C VAL A 124 11.31 14.52 -10.04
N PRO A 125 11.72 13.92 -8.91
CA PRO A 125 11.12 12.69 -8.42
C PRO A 125 9.61 12.77 -8.27
N VAL A 126 8.91 11.73 -8.76
CA VAL A 126 7.46 11.53 -8.60
C VAL A 126 7.24 10.28 -7.78
N TRP A 127 6.35 10.38 -6.79
CA TRP A 127 6.00 9.27 -5.89
C TRP A 127 4.52 8.92 -6.05
N ASN A 128 4.27 7.63 -6.27
CA ASN A 128 2.92 7.08 -6.36
C ASN A 128 2.35 6.86 -4.95
N GLY A 129 1.47 7.72 -4.50
CA GLY A 129 0.73 7.58 -3.25
C GLY A 129 -0.35 6.50 -3.30
N LEU A 130 -0.96 6.28 -4.47
CA LEU A 130 -1.85 5.18 -4.86
C LEU A 130 -2.38 5.42 -6.27
N THR A 131 -2.43 4.36 -7.07
CA THR A 131 -3.25 4.26 -8.28
C THR A 131 -4.18 3.03 -8.19
N ASP A 132 -5.01 2.78 -9.21
CA ASP A 132 -5.84 1.58 -9.27
C ASP A 132 -5.01 0.30 -9.47
N GLU A 133 -3.78 0.43 -10.00
CA GLU A 133 -2.89 -0.71 -10.30
C GLU A 133 -1.86 -0.98 -9.21
N PHE A 134 -1.32 0.06 -8.54
CA PHE A 134 -0.25 -0.09 -7.55
C PHE A 134 -0.36 0.89 -6.37
N HIS A 135 0.14 0.42 -5.20
CA HIS A 135 0.27 1.22 -3.97
C HIS A 135 1.65 1.00 -3.31
N PRO A 136 2.76 1.45 -3.95
CA PRO A 136 4.10 1.08 -3.51
C PRO A 136 4.48 1.63 -2.13
N THR A 137 3.96 2.79 -1.73
CA THR A 137 4.23 3.37 -0.40
C THR A 137 3.64 2.55 0.74
N GLN A 138 2.52 1.84 0.51
CA GLN A 138 1.95 0.90 1.46
C GLN A 138 2.86 -0.30 1.65
N MET A 139 3.41 -0.84 0.56
CA MET A 139 4.25 -2.04 0.60
C MET A 139 5.47 -1.92 1.51
N LEU A 140 6.12 -0.75 1.52
CA LEU A 140 7.25 -0.55 2.45
C LEU A 140 6.80 -0.52 3.90
N ALA A 141 5.63 0.04 4.19
CA ALA A 141 5.07 0.04 5.54
C ALA A 141 4.68 -1.38 5.98
N ASP A 142 4.07 -2.16 5.10
CA ASP A 142 3.68 -3.55 5.36
C ASP A 142 4.91 -4.41 5.65
N LEU A 143 5.91 -4.36 4.77
CA LEU A 143 7.16 -5.11 4.95
C LEU A 143 7.90 -4.70 6.23
N LEU A 144 7.96 -3.39 6.54
CA LEU A 144 8.56 -2.90 7.79
C LEU A 144 7.81 -3.44 9.01
N THR A 145 6.46 -3.41 9.00
CA THR A 145 5.63 -3.92 10.09
C THR A 145 5.82 -5.41 10.31
N ILE A 146 5.82 -6.18 9.22
CA ILE A 146 6.08 -7.62 9.28
C ILE A 146 7.46 -7.90 9.91
N GLU A 147 8.48 -7.20 9.45
CA GLU A 147 9.84 -7.41 9.96
C GLU A 147 9.99 -7.00 11.42
N GLU A 148 9.33 -5.92 11.86
CA GLU A 148 9.31 -5.50 13.27
C GLU A 148 8.65 -6.54 14.19
N LYS A 149 7.62 -7.23 13.70
CA LYS A 149 6.87 -8.23 14.50
C LYS A 149 7.46 -9.63 14.41
N LYS A 150 8.03 -10.01 13.26
CA LYS A 150 8.53 -11.37 12.98
C LYS A 150 10.06 -11.49 12.96
N GLY A 151 10.79 -10.37 12.96
CA GLY A 151 12.26 -10.33 12.91
C GLY A 151 12.86 -10.60 11.52
N SER A 152 12.11 -11.17 10.58
CA SER A 152 12.55 -11.47 9.22
C SER A 152 11.36 -11.47 8.26
N LEU A 153 11.62 -11.22 6.97
CA LEU A 153 10.64 -11.36 5.89
C LEU A 153 10.73 -12.74 5.22
N LYS A 154 11.95 -13.23 5.03
CA LYS A 154 12.24 -14.40 4.21
C LYS A 154 11.60 -15.66 4.77
N GLY A 155 10.87 -16.38 3.91
CA GLY A 155 10.25 -17.66 4.22
C GLY A 155 8.91 -17.56 4.97
N LEU A 156 8.42 -16.35 5.29
CA LEU A 156 7.10 -16.19 5.90
C LEU A 156 6.00 -16.47 4.86
N LYS A 157 4.93 -17.12 5.29
CA LYS A 157 3.72 -17.33 4.49
C LYS A 157 2.78 -16.13 4.67
N PHE A 158 2.56 -15.41 3.58
CA PHE A 158 1.68 -14.25 3.51
C PHE A 158 0.45 -14.59 2.67
N THR A 159 -0.74 -14.48 3.24
CA THR A 159 -1.98 -14.74 2.51
C THR A 159 -2.83 -13.49 2.43
N TYR A 160 -3.18 -13.11 1.20
CA TYR A 160 -4.13 -12.05 0.91
C TYR A 160 -5.51 -12.66 0.60
N PHE A 161 -6.54 -12.22 1.33
CA PHE A 161 -7.93 -12.61 1.14
C PHE A 161 -8.73 -11.46 0.49
N GLY A 162 -9.42 -11.70 -0.60
CA GLY A 162 -10.27 -10.70 -1.22
C GLY A 162 -10.07 -10.53 -2.73
N ASP A 163 -10.34 -9.34 -3.26
CA ASP A 163 -10.10 -9.03 -4.68
C ASP A 163 -8.60 -8.81 -4.94
N ALA A 164 -7.94 -9.81 -5.49
CA ALA A 164 -6.50 -9.77 -5.73
C ALA A 164 -6.09 -9.07 -7.04
N ARG A 165 -7.07 -8.55 -7.82
CA ARG A 165 -6.80 -7.83 -9.08
C ARG A 165 -6.46 -6.35 -8.88
N ASN A 166 -6.77 -5.80 -7.71
CA ASN A 166 -6.60 -4.38 -7.39
C ASN A 166 -5.15 -4.03 -7.02
N ASN A 167 -4.93 -2.74 -6.72
CA ASN A 167 -3.60 -2.23 -6.38
C ASN A 167 -2.94 -2.95 -5.19
N MET A 168 -3.72 -3.36 -4.16
CA MET A 168 -3.18 -4.06 -3.01
C MET A 168 -2.74 -5.48 -3.37
N GLY A 169 -3.60 -6.26 -4.04
CA GLY A 169 -3.26 -7.61 -4.49
C GLY A 169 -2.02 -7.63 -5.39
N ASN A 170 -1.98 -6.74 -6.38
CA ASN A 170 -0.85 -6.59 -7.30
C ASN A 170 0.44 -6.21 -6.57
N SER A 171 0.38 -5.19 -5.71
CA SER A 171 1.56 -4.67 -5.02
C SER A 171 2.11 -5.63 -3.98
N LEU A 172 1.25 -6.27 -3.18
CA LEU A 172 1.63 -7.27 -2.18
C LEU A 172 2.28 -8.49 -2.84
N MET A 173 1.71 -8.98 -3.95
CA MET A 173 2.29 -10.09 -4.69
C MET A 173 3.73 -9.80 -5.15
N ILE A 174 3.97 -8.62 -5.73
CA ILE A 174 5.31 -8.19 -6.17
C ILE A 174 6.25 -7.99 -4.99
N ALA A 175 5.79 -7.31 -3.92
CA ALA A 175 6.59 -7.06 -2.72
C ALA A 175 7.05 -8.36 -2.06
N CYS A 176 6.12 -9.29 -1.83
CA CYS A 176 6.40 -10.60 -1.24
C CYS A 176 7.36 -11.41 -2.13
N ALA A 177 7.09 -11.46 -3.44
CA ALA A 177 7.92 -12.18 -4.39
C ALA A 177 9.36 -11.67 -4.41
N LYS A 178 9.59 -10.35 -4.36
CA LYS A 178 10.93 -9.78 -4.34
C LYS A 178 11.66 -9.97 -3.02
N MET A 179 10.94 -9.99 -1.90
CA MET A 179 11.53 -10.05 -0.56
C MET A 179 11.60 -11.47 0.03
N GLY A 180 11.24 -12.49 -0.76
CA GLY A 180 11.40 -13.90 -0.39
C GLY A 180 10.33 -14.44 0.55
N LEU A 181 9.13 -13.82 0.57
CA LEU A 181 7.96 -14.37 1.23
C LEU A 181 7.23 -15.36 0.30
N HIS A 182 6.44 -16.24 0.88
CA HIS A 182 5.52 -17.13 0.17
C HIS A 182 4.15 -16.46 0.10
N PHE A 183 3.86 -15.82 -1.03
CA PHE A 183 2.58 -15.12 -1.24
C PHE A 183 1.50 -16.10 -1.72
N THR A 184 0.32 -15.99 -1.11
CA THR A 184 -0.90 -16.69 -1.56
C THR A 184 -2.02 -15.67 -1.76
N ALA A 185 -2.56 -15.57 -2.98
CA ALA A 185 -3.82 -14.90 -3.23
C ALA A 185 -4.95 -15.92 -3.04
N CYS A 186 -5.73 -15.75 -1.98
CA CYS A 186 -6.91 -16.56 -1.67
C CYS A 186 -8.17 -15.78 -2.06
N ALA A 187 -8.71 -16.09 -3.23
CA ALA A 187 -9.80 -15.34 -3.86
C ALA A 187 -10.62 -16.24 -4.79
N PRO A 188 -11.85 -15.86 -5.18
CA PRO A 188 -12.52 -16.44 -6.34
C PRO A 188 -11.65 -16.28 -7.60
N LYS A 189 -11.68 -17.26 -8.49
CA LYS A 189 -10.86 -17.29 -9.71
C LYS A 189 -11.01 -16.05 -10.57
N GLU A 190 -12.22 -15.50 -10.69
CA GLU A 190 -12.50 -14.27 -11.42
C GLU A 190 -11.88 -13.00 -10.80
N LEU A 191 -11.37 -13.10 -9.58
CA LEU A 191 -10.69 -12.04 -8.85
C LEU A 191 -9.18 -12.29 -8.67
N PHE A 192 -8.59 -13.19 -9.43
CA PHE A 192 -7.15 -13.40 -9.49
C PHE A 192 -6.44 -12.27 -10.24
N PRO A 193 -5.19 -11.93 -9.89
CA PRO A 193 -4.39 -10.97 -10.64
C PRO A 193 -4.22 -11.36 -12.10
N ALA A 194 -3.89 -10.38 -12.95
CA ALA A 194 -3.58 -10.63 -14.36
C ALA A 194 -2.43 -11.62 -14.51
N GLU A 195 -2.57 -12.57 -15.45
CA GLU A 195 -1.62 -13.67 -15.63
C GLU A 195 -0.19 -13.19 -15.90
N GLU A 196 -0.03 -12.11 -16.68
CA GLU A 196 1.29 -11.53 -16.98
C GLU A 196 2.00 -11.06 -15.72
N LEU A 197 1.25 -10.45 -14.78
CA LEU A 197 1.79 -9.99 -13.51
C LEU A 197 2.13 -11.15 -12.59
N VAL A 198 1.30 -12.21 -12.59
CA VAL A 198 1.57 -13.45 -11.85
C VAL A 198 2.85 -14.11 -12.33
N GLN A 199 3.05 -14.23 -13.64
CA GLN A 199 4.27 -14.81 -14.21
C GLN A 199 5.52 -13.98 -13.86
N LEU A 200 5.43 -12.66 -13.92
CA LEU A 200 6.50 -11.76 -13.48
C LEU A 200 6.82 -11.95 -11.98
N ALA A 201 5.80 -12.02 -11.15
CA ALA A 201 5.98 -12.25 -9.71
C ALA A 201 6.62 -13.62 -9.42
N LYS A 202 6.24 -14.68 -10.14
CA LYS A 202 6.87 -16.01 -10.03
C LYS A 202 8.36 -15.98 -10.39
N GLN A 203 8.75 -15.17 -11.38
CA GLN A 203 10.17 -15.00 -11.75
C GLN A 203 10.96 -14.32 -10.62
N TYR A 204 10.40 -13.29 -9.97
CA TYR A 204 11.02 -12.66 -8.79
C TYR A 204 11.09 -13.61 -7.60
N ALA A 205 10.03 -14.36 -7.34
CA ALA A 205 9.96 -15.33 -6.25
C ALA A 205 11.03 -16.43 -6.41
N ALA A 206 11.25 -16.92 -7.63
CA ALA A 206 12.32 -17.90 -7.91
C ALA A 206 13.71 -17.36 -7.58
N GLN A 207 13.96 -16.05 -7.77
CA GLN A 207 15.25 -15.42 -7.46
C GLN A 207 15.45 -15.16 -5.97
N SER A 208 14.36 -14.93 -5.22
CA SER A 208 14.38 -14.61 -3.79
C SER A 208 14.20 -15.81 -2.87
N SER A 209 13.93 -16.99 -3.41
CA SER A 209 13.51 -18.22 -2.69
C SER A 209 12.11 -18.09 -2.07
N GLY A 210 11.24 -17.24 -2.61
CA GLY A 210 9.83 -17.14 -2.28
C GLY A 210 8.95 -18.00 -3.19
N SER A 211 7.64 -17.80 -3.11
CA SER A 211 6.66 -18.43 -4.03
C SER A 211 5.44 -17.56 -4.23
N VAL A 212 4.70 -17.81 -5.32
CA VAL A 212 3.40 -17.18 -5.61
C VAL A 212 2.40 -18.27 -5.92
N THR A 213 1.33 -18.33 -5.13
CA THR A 213 0.22 -19.28 -5.23
C THR A 213 -1.10 -18.54 -5.40
N LEU A 214 -1.98 -19.06 -6.23
CA LEU A 214 -3.37 -18.61 -6.37
C LEU A 214 -4.27 -19.77 -5.96
N THR A 215 -5.23 -19.54 -5.08
CA THR A 215 -6.14 -20.58 -4.61
C THR A 215 -7.53 -20.03 -4.32
N GLU A 216 -8.55 -20.84 -4.57
CA GLU A 216 -9.92 -20.59 -4.11
C GLU A 216 -10.19 -21.27 -2.74
N SER A 217 -9.28 -22.18 -2.31
CA SER A 217 -9.40 -22.89 -1.05
C SER A 217 -8.99 -22.02 0.13
N ILE A 218 -9.96 -21.69 0.98
CA ILE A 218 -9.75 -20.92 2.20
C ILE A 218 -8.81 -21.67 3.16
N GLU A 219 -8.97 -22.98 3.28
CA GLU A 219 -8.10 -23.82 4.13
C GLU A 219 -6.65 -23.76 3.66
N GLU A 220 -6.40 -23.94 2.36
CA GLU A 220 -5.05 -23.86 1.79
C GLU A 220 -4.44 -22.46 2.00
N GLY A 221 -5.25 -21.41 1.82
CA GLY A 221 -4.84 -20.02 2.05
C GLY A 221 -4.46 -19.77 3.50
N ALA A 222 -5.33 -20.09 4.44
CA ALA A 222 -5.17 -19.75 5.85
C ALA A 222 -4.15 -20.65 6.58
N LYS A 223 -4.08 -21.95 6.25
CA LYS A 223 -3.31 -22.94 6.99
C LYS A 223 -1.82 -22.58 7.10
N GLY A 224 -1.39 -22.37 8.35
CA GLY A 224 0.00 -22.08 8.68
C GLY A 224 0.53 -20.75 8.13
N ALA A 225 -0.34 -19.80 7.80
CA ALA A 225 0.05 -18.46 7.42
C ALA A 225 0.68 -17.70 8.61
N ASP A 226 1.68 -16.86 8.33
CA ASP A 226 2.29 -15.92 9.28
C ASP A 226 1.54 -14.59 9.27
N VAL A 227 0.97 -14.24 8.12
CA VAL A 227 0.23 -13.00 7.90
C VAL A 227 -1.07 -13.30 7.15
N LEU A 228 -2.20 -12.84 7.67
CA LEU A 228 -3.47 -12.74 6.96
C LEU A 228 -3.74 -11.27 6.67
N TYR A 229 -3.90 -10.96 5.40
CA TYR A 229 -4.13 -9.61 4.91
C TYR A 229 -5.45 -9.54 4.14
N THR A 230 -6.20 -8.47 4.29
CA THR A 230 -7.38 -8.19 3.44
C THR A 230 -7.49 -6.70 3.16
N ASP A 231 -8.36 -6.36 2.22
CA ASP A 231 -8.71 -4.99 1.87
C ASP A 231 -10.22 -4.91 1.61
N ILE A 232 -10.76 -3.70 1.55
CA ILE A 232 -12.17 -3.45 1.29
C ILE A 232 -12.63 -4.15 0.00
N TRP A 233 -13.85 -4.71 0.02
CA TRP A 233 -14.39 -5.45 -1.12
C TRP A 233 -14.76 -4.57 -2.31
N VAL A 234 -15.06 -3.31 -2.07
CA VAL A 234 -15.37 -2.32 -3.12
C VAL A 234 -14.44 -1.13 -2.94
N SER A 235 -13.60 -0.91 -3.95
CA SER A 235 -12.60 0.16 -3.91
C SER A 235 -13.24 1.54 -4.05
N MET A 236 -12.60 2.56 -3.48
CA MET A 236 -13.05 3.94 -3.64
C MET A 236 -13.09 4.33 -5.14
N GLY A 237 -14.27 4.77 -5.58
CA GLY A 237 -14.52 5.17 -6.97
C GLY A 237 -15.22 4.11 -7.81
N GLU A 238 -15.42 2.89 -7.29
CA GLU A 238 -16.30 1.91 -7.92
C GLU A 238 -17.77 2.29 -7.67
N PRO A 239 -18.69 2.03 -8.63
CA PRO A 239 -20.11 2.39 -8.49
C PRO A 239 -20.81 1.49 -7.47
N ASP A 240 -21.83 2.03 -6.77
CA ASP A 240 -22.58 1.30 -5.74
C ASP A 240 -23.25 0.01 -6.22
N CYS A 241 -23.51 -0.12 -7.52
CA CYS A 241 -24.13 -1.31 -8.09
C CYS A 241 -23.28 -2.58 -7.96
N VAL A 242 -21.96 -2.47 -7.74
CA VAL A 242 -21.08 -3.64 -7.62
C VAL A 242 -21.12 -4.31 -6.24
N TRP A 243 -21.67 -3.66 -5.20
CA TRP A 243 -21.71 -4.20 -3.84
C TRP A 243 -22.34 -5.59 -3.74
N ALA A 244 -23.51 -5.78 -4.35
CA ALA A 244 -24.22 -7.06 -4.28
C ALA A 244 -23.38 -8.22 -4.85
N GLU A 245 -22.73 -7.99 -5.96
CA GLU A 245 -21.85 -8.99 -6.59
C GLU A 245 -20.61 -9.26 -5.75
N ARG A 246 -19.94 -8.20 -5.25
CA ARG A 246 -18.76 -8.34 -4.40
C ARG A 246 -19.07 -9.10 -3.12
N ILE A 247 -20.16 -8.77 -2.45
CA ILE A 247 -20.61 -9.49 -1.25
C ILE A 247 -20.85 -10.97 -1.58
N ARG A 248 -21.54 -11.28 -2.68
CA ARG A 248 -21.79 -12.66 -3.11
C ARG A 248 -20.51 -13.44 -3.32
N LEU A 249 -19.51 -12.83 -3.93
CA LEU A 249 -18.21 -13.46 -4.23
C LEU A 249 -17.31 -13.57 -2.99
N LEU A 250 -17.27 -12.55 -2.16
CA LEU A 250 -16.22 -12.37 -1.15
C LEU A 250 -16.63 -12.69 0.28
N LYS A 251 -17.93 -12.83 0.60
CA LYS A 251 -18.38 -13.08 1.98
C LYS A 251 -17.70 -14.29 2.65
N ASN A 252 -17.39 -15.34 1.88
CA ASN A 252 -16.69 -16.52 2.41
C ASN A 252 -15.20 -16.26 2.64
N TYR A 253 -14.64 -15.22 2.03
CA TYR A 253 -13.25 -14.81 2.16
C TYR A 253 -13.02 -13.76 3.25
N GLN A 254 -14.08 -13.35 3.98
CA GLN A 254 -13.96 -12.51 5.17
C GLN A 254 -12.95 -13.10 6.15
N VAL A 255 -12.00 -12.29 6.64
CA VAL A 255 -11.06 -12.72 7.69
C VAL A 255 -11.78 -12.69 9.05
N ASN A 256 -11.89 -13.84 9.68
CA ASN A 256 -12.59 -14.03 10.95
C ASN A 256 -11.75 -14.93 11.90
N ALA A 257 -12.22 -15.15 13.11
CA ALA A 257 -11.53 -15.96 14.11
C ALA A 257 -11.23 -17.40 13.63
N GLU A 258 -12.11 -17.99 12.83
CA GLU A 258 -11.89 -19.34 12.26
C GLU A 258 -10.67 -19.37 11.35
N LYS A 259 -10.52 -18.40 10.44
CA LYS A 259 -9.35 -18.30 9.55
C LYS A 259 -8.07 -17.97 10.33
N MET A 260 -8.17 -17.10 11.33
CA MET A 260 -7.04 -16.81 12.23
C MET A 260 -6.58 -18.07 12.98
N ALA A 261 -7.53 -18.93 13.40
CA ALA A 261 -7.21 -20.21 14.07
C ALA A 261 -6.55 -21.25 13.16
N MET A 262 -6.76 -21.18 11.83
CA MET A 262 -6.07 -22.04 10.84
C MET A 262 -4.63 -21.59 10.59
N ALA A 263 -4.33 -20.31 10.83
CA ALA A 263 -3.00 -19.74 10.69
C ALA A 263 -2.08 -20.19 11.84
N LYS A 264 -0.84 -19.70 11.85
CA LYS A 264 0.06 -19.94 12.99
C LYS A 264 -0.47 -19.26 14.26
N PRO A 265 -0.19 -19.80 15.47
CA PRO A 265 -0.64 -19.18 16.72
C PRO A 265 -0.16 -17.73 16.91
N ASP A 266 0.99 -17.39 16.33
CA ASP A 266 1.58 -16.05 16.32
C ASP A 266 1.33 -15.29 15.02
N ALA A 267 0.37 -15.74 14.20
CA ALA A 267 -0.02 -15.02 12.98
C ALA A 267 -0.53 -13.62 13.30
N MET A 268 -0.29 -12.69 12.38
CA MET A 268 -0.80 -11.34 12.49
C MET A 268 -1.87 -11.06 11.43
N PHE A 269 -2.82 -10.19 11.79
CA PHE A 269 -3.79 -9.61 10.88
C PHE A 269 -3.32 -8.22 10.43
N MET A 270 -3.41 -7.95 9.12
CA MET A 270 -3.02 -6.69 8.50
C MET A 270 -4.10 -6.17 7.55
N HIS A 271 -4.17 -4.83 7.40
CA HIS A 271 -5.11 -4.14 6.54
C HIS A 271 -4.66 -2.70 6.27
N CYS A 272 -4.63 -2.26 5.02
CA CYS A 272 -4.17 -0.91 4.64
C CYS A 272 -5.06 0.24 5.12
N LEU A 273 -6.27 -0.06 5.61
CA LEU A 273 -7.32 0.88 6.00
C LEU A 273 -7.78 1.83 4.85
N PRO A 274 -9.07 2.25 4.82
CA PRO A 274 -10.11 2.00 5.84
C PRO A 274 -10.59 0.56 5.83
N SER A 275 -11.25 0.12 6.91
CA SER A 275 -11.88 -1.20 7.02
C SER A 275 -13.34 -1.06 7.41
N PHE A 276 -14.19 -1.97 6.89
CA PHE A 276 -15.61 -2.06 7.23
C PHE A 276 -15.86 -3.24 8.18
N HIS A 277 -15.25 -3.18 9.35
CA HIS A 277 -15.35 -4.21 10.39
C HIS A 277 -16.55 -4.00 11.34
N ASP A 278 -17.24 -2.84 11.24
CA ASP A 278 -18.41 -2.48 12.05
C ASP A 278 -19.37 -1.54 11.30
N THR A 279 -20.40 -1.07 12.01
CA THR A 279 -21.39 -0.13 11.48
C THR A 279 -21.16 1.33 11.93
N ASN A 280 -19.98 1.68 12.46
CA ASN A 280 -19.71 3.03 12.94
C ASN A 280 -19.42 4.06 11.85
N THR A 281 -19.34 3.62 10.59
CA THR A 281 -19.19 4.49 9.42
C THR A 281 -20.52 4.68 8.68
N THR A 282 -20.66 5.78 7.91
CA THR A 282 -21.85 6.02 7.08
C THR A 282 -22.06 4.86 6.10
N ILE A 283 -21.02 4.47 5.36
CA ILE A 283 -21.07 3.38 4.39
C ILE A 283 -21.38 2.05 5.08
N GLY A 284 -20.77 1.76 6.24
CA GLY A 284 -21.04 0.55 7.00
C GLY A 284 -22.52 0.42 7.38
N LYS A 285 -23.16 1.53 7.82
CA LYS A 285 -24.61 1.57 8.09
C LYS A 285 -25.44 1.33 6.84
N GLU A 286 -25.15 2.02 5.75
CA GLU A 286 -25.87 1.87 4.48
C GLU A 286 -25.83 0.43 3.96
N ILE A 287 -24.67 -0.24 4.06
CA ILE A 287 -24.49 -1.64 3.67
C ILE A 287 -25.26 -2.58 4.62
N ALA A 288 -25.20 -2.32 5.93
CA ALA A 288 -25.97 -3.09 6.91
C ALA A 288 -27.47 -2.99 6.67
N ASP A 289 -27.98 -1.78 6.41
CA ASP A 289 -29.39 -1.54 6.12
C ASP A 289 -29.84 -2.20 4.80
N LYS A 290 -28.97 -2.19 3.78
CA LYS A 290 -29.30 -2.68 2.43
C LYS A 290 -29.11 -4.19 2.28
N PHE A 291 -28.07 -4.77 2.90
CA PHE A 291 -27.65 -6.15 2.68
C PHE A 291 -27.68 -7.01 3.95
N GLY A 292 -27.96 -6.43 5.13
CA GLY A 292 -27.99 -7.15 6.40
C GLY A 292 -26.60 -7.62 6.89
N ILE A 293 -25.52 -6.98 6.42
CA ILE A 293 -24.13 -7.34 6.75
C ILE A 293 -23.51 -6.19 7.55
N THR A 294 -23.10 -6.48 8.79
CA THR A 294 -22.52 -5.50 9.72
C THR A 294 -21.01 -5.50 9.74
N GLU A 295 -20.37 -6.57 9.27
CA GLU A 295 -18.93 -6.77 9.19
C GLU A 295 -18.61 -7.33 7.80
N MET A 296 -17.70 -6.70 7.05
CA MET A 296 -17.45 -7.06 5.65
C MET A 296 -16.19 -7.91 5.48
N GLU A 297 -15.08 -7.30 5.09
CA GLU A 297 -13.85 -8.01 4.76
C GLU A 297 -13.14 -8.62 5.97
N VAL A 298 -13.45 -8.13 7.18
CA VAL A 298 -12.93 -8.64 8.44
C VAL A 298 -13.97 -8.47 9.54
N THR A 299 -13.99 -9.37 10.52
CA THR A 299 -14.81 -9.22 11.73
C THR A 299 -14.20 -8.25 12.73
N ASP A 300 -15.02 -7.55 13.52
CA ASP A 300 -14.56 -6.63 14.56
C ASP A 300 -13.68 -7.34 15.60
N GLU A 301 -14.01 -8.59 15.95
CA GLU A 301 -13.21 -9.43 16.83
C GLU A 301 -11.75 -9.58 16.37
N VAL A 302 -11.52 -9.78 15.07
CA VAL A 302 -10.17 -9.90 14.50
C VAL A 302 -9.52 -8.53 14.35
N PHE A 303 -10.27 -7.54 13.88
CA PHE A 303 -9.77 -6.18 13.67
C PHE A 303 -9.28 -5.53 14.96
N ALA A 304 -10.04 -5.65 16.05
CA ALA A 304 -9.70 -5.14 17.37
C ALA A 304 -8.88 -6.12 18.23
N GLY A 305 -8.67 -7.33 17.74
CA GLY A 305 -7.99 -8.41 18.46
C GLY A 305 -6.49 -8.20 18.65
N PRO A 306 -5.86 -8.97 19.55
CA PRO A 306 -4.44 -8.80 19.89
C PRO A 306 -3.46 -9.17 18.76
N GLN A 307 -3.92 -9.88 17.74
CA GLN A 307 -3.12 -10.23 16.56
C GLN A 307 -3.19 -9.16 15.46
N SER A 308 -4.04 -8.15 15.61
CA SER A 308 -4.15 -7.04 14.66
C SER A 308 -2.99 -6.06 14.83
N VAL A 309 -2.34 -5.71 13.73
CA VAL A 309 -1.24 -4.74 13.69
C VAL A 309 -1.53 -3.57 12.75
N VAL A 310 -2.79 -3.36 12.40
CA VAL A 310 -3.25 -2.36 11.42
C VAL A 310 -2.84 -0.92 11.76
N PHE A 311 -2.76 -0.57 13.03
CA PHE A 311 -2.35 0.78 13.44
C PHE A 311 -0.82 0.95 13.45
N ASP A 312 -0.05 -0.09 13.78
CA ASP A 312 1.41 -0.10 13.60
C ASP A 312 1.77 0.03 12.11
N GLU A 313 1.04 -0.68 11.25
CA GLU A 313 1.13 -0.60 9.80
C GLU A 313 0.85 0.83 9.28
N ALA A 314 -0.24 1.44 9.77
CA ALA A 314 -0.60 2.81 9.42
C ALA A 314 0.45 3.84 9.89
N GLU A 315 1.05 3.69 11.09
CA GLU A 315 2.16 4.51 11.57
C GLU A 315 3.38 4.37 10.65
N ASN A 316 3.73 3.15 10.26
CA ASN A 316 4.90 2.87 9.43
C ASN A 316 4.85 3.52 8.04
N ARG A 317 3.66 3.90 7.55
CA ARG A 317 3.49 4.71 6.33
C ARG A 317 4.28 6.01 6.37
N MET A 318 4.23 6.72 7.48
CA MET A 318 4.96 7.99 7.63
C MET A 318 6.48 7.76 7.57
N HIS A 319 6.98 6.70 8.18
CA HIS A 319 8.42 6.42 8.24
C HIS A 319 8.97 5.94 6.89
N SER A 320 8.22 5.08 6.19
CA SER A 320 8.58 4.64 4.84
C SER A 320 8.54 5.77 3.81
N ILE A 321 7.59 6.69 3.93
CA ILE A 321 7.51 7.89 3.09
C ILE A 321 8.71 8.82 3.34
N LYS A 322 9.15 9.01 4.59
CA LYS A 322 10.40 9.75 4.87
C LYS A 322 11.60 9.12 4.15
N ALA A 323 11.72 7.79 4.21
CA ALA A 323 12.80 7.08 3.55
C ALA A 323 12.78 7.29 2.03
N ILE A 324 11.61 7.20 1.40
CA ILE A 324 11.44 7.43 -0.04
C ILE A 324 11.84 8.87 -0.41
N MET A 325 11.29 9.87 0.27
CA MET A 325 11.58 11.28 -0.01
C MET A 325 13.07 11.58 0.20
N TYR A 326 13.64 11.14 1.32
CA TYR A 326 15.06 11.36 1.58
C TYR A 326 15.95 10.69 0.54
N ALA A 327 15.76 9.40 0.26
CA ALA A 327 16.62 8.65 -0.63
C ALA A 327 16.55 9.10 -2.11
N THR A 328 15.44 9.74 -2.52
CA THR A 328 15.28 10.24 -3.89
C THR A 328 15.66 11.71 -4.05
N LEU A 329 15.72 12.50 -2.97
CA LEU A 329 16.01 13.94 -3.01
C LEU A 329 17.40 14.32 -2.45
N SER A 330 18.05 13.44 -1.68
CA SER A 330 19.34 13.73 -1.06
C SER A 330 20.53 13.50 -1.98
#